data_ef4959cc6a19cf14b1e250c1e4e76a08
#
_entry.id   ef4959cc6a19cf14b1e250c1e4e76a08
#
_cell.length_a   1.000
_cell.length_b   1.000
_cell.length_c   1.000
_cell.angle_alpha   90.00
_cell.angle_beta   90.00
_cell.angle_gamma   90.00
#
_symmetry.space_group_name_H-M   'P 1'
#
loop_
_entity.id
_entity.type
_entity.pdbx_description
1 polymer ?
#
loop_
_entity_poly.entity_id
_entity_poly.type
_entity_poly.pdbx_seq_one_letter_code
_entity_poly.pdbx_strand_id
1 'polypeptide(L)'
;MKRSVTAVLGALLLLAFGAAALRYWQGPRLAGYQVESRPLVQTVVATGRVVSVSRAQVGSEITGVLLERRVREGDHVQAGDILAVLRADDLTAGVREAEAALAQLQKSVRPQALAAVRQAEAQLDQASREAQRRRQLFQRQLIARETLEQAEQAETVARTAAQRARLAAQSLIAGNPDEALVLERLASARAALAKTFIRAQVAGTVLTRNAEQCDLMQPG
;
A
#
# COMPACT_ATOMS: atom_id res chain seq x y z
N MET A 1 51.54 61.90 103.28
CA MET A 1 51.66 61.51 101.91
C MET A 1 51.56 59.96 101.62
N LYS A 2 51.67 59.08 102.63
CA LYS A 2 51.53 57.62 102.42
C LYS A 2 50.11 57.08 102.34
N ARG A 3 49.11 57.70 102.94
CA ARG A 3 47.69 57.23 102.99
C ARG A 3 46.89 57.51 101.64
N SER A 4 47.28 58.46 100.91
CA SER A 4 46.66 58.77 99.63
C SER A 4 47.09 57.85 98.43
N VAL A 5 48.33 57.40 98.51
CA VAL A 5 48.88 56.45 97.48
C VAL A 5 48.27 55.08 97.63
N THR A 6 48.02 54.59 98.84
CA THR A 6 47.38 53.31 99.07
C THR A 6 45.91 53.27 98.65
N ALA A 7 45.20 54.40 98.84
CA ALA A 7 43.81 54.49 98.36
C ALA A 7 43.67 54.53 96.86
N VAL A 8 44.58 55.18 96.15
CA VAL A 8 44.63 55.13 94.65
C VAL A 8 45.03 53.79 94.11
N LEU A 9 45.95 53.08 94.74
CA LEU A 9 46.34 51.73 94.38
C LEU A 9 45.21 50.72 94.56
N GLY A 10 44.44 50.89 95.66
CA GLY A 10 43.27 50.03 95.98
C GLY A 10 42.15 50.25 94.92
N ALA A 11 41.90 51.51 94.56
CA ALA A 11 40.91 51.83 93.51
C ALA A 11 41.28 51.30 92.14
N LEU A 12 42.58 51.33 91.78
CA LEU A 12 43.05 50.81 90.54
C LEU A 12 42.94 49.28 90.49
N LEU A 13 43.20 48.61 91.59
CA LEU A 13 43.05 47.15 91.71
C LEU A 13 41.59 46.72 91.60
N LEU A 14 40.66 47.46 92.24
CA LEU A 14 39.24 47.19 92.12
C LEU A 14 38.71 47.43 90.69
N LEU A 15 39.18 48.49 90.02
CA LEU A 15 38.87 48.68 88.57
C LEU A 15 39.40 47.58 87.65
N ALA A 16 40.66 47.15 87.89
CA ALA A 16 41.24 46.08 87.14
C ALA A 16 40.52 44.75 87.38
N PHE A 17 40.14 44.45 88.63
CA PHE A 17 39.37 43.29 88.95
C PHE A 17 37.95 43.31 88.35
N GLY A 18 37.30 44.49 88.44
CA GLY A 18 36.01 44.64 87.79
C GLY A 18 36.03 44.48 86.27
N ALA A 19 37.08 45.04 85.62
CA ALA A 19 37.27 44.85 84.14
C ALA A 19 37.56 43.40 83.80
N ALA A 20 38.34 42.71 84.60
CA ALA A 20 38.69 41.29 84.37
C ALA A 20 37.42 40.38 84.57
N ALA A 21 36.61 40.68 85.62
CA ALA A 21 35.38 39.98 85.86
C ALA A 21 34.36 40.22 84.76
N LEU A 22 34.18 41.48 84.27
CA LEU A 22 33.35 41.78 83.15
C LEU A 22 33.81 41.02 81.83
N ARG A 23 35.14 40.96 81.64
CA ARG A 23 35.67 40.29 80.47
C ARG A 23 35.51 38.73 80.59
N TYR A 24 35.53 38.21 81.79
CA TYR A 24 35.29 36.78 82.02
C TYR A 24 33.81 36.43 81.84
N TRP A 25 32.93 37.29 82.23
CA TRP A 25 31.47 37.16 82.07
C TRP A 25 31.03 37.29 80.59
N GLN A 26 31.73 38.11 79.80
CA GLN A 26 31.45 38.27 78.40
C GLN A 26 31.75 37.02 77.55
N GLY A 27 32.43 36.02 78.11
CA GLY A 27 32.78 34.79 77.42
C GLY A 27 33.60 34.96 76.16
N PRO A 28 34.16 33.91 75.60
CA PRO A 28 34.87 34.00 74.32
C PRO A 28 33.90 34.27 73.15
N ARG A 29 34.24 35.25 72.33
CA ARG A 29 33.50 35.49 71.08
C ARG A 29 33.78 34.35 70.14
N LEU A 30 32.78 33.45 69.97
CA LEU A 30 32.84 32.39 68.98
C LEU A 30 32.42 32.95 67.61
N ALA A 31 33.20 32.61 66.61
CA ALA A 31 32.79 32.86 65.23
C ALA A 31 31.60 31.97 64.90
N GLY A 32 30.48 32.58 64.68
CA GLY A 32 29.27 31.88 64.27
C GLY A 32 28.92 32.24 62.84
N TYR A 33 28.33 31.31 62.14
CA TYR A 33 27.81 31.56 60.81
C TYR A 33 26.29 31.79 60.94
N GLN A 34 25.81 32.83 60.29
CA GLN A 34 24.38 33.05 60.21
C GLN A 34 23.80 32.09 59.17
N VAL A 35 22.90 31.21 59.56
CA VAL A 35 22.21 30.30 58.64
C VAL A 35 21.15 31.07 57.88
N GLU A 36 21.40 31.28 56.60
CA GLU A 36 20.41 31.88 55.71
C GLU A 36 19.69 30.76 54.94
N SER A 37 18.35 30.83 54.91
CA SER A 37 17.54 29.97 54.06
C SER A 37 17.55 30.54 52.66
N ARG A 38 18.19 29.84 51.74
CA ARG A 38 18.22 30.19 50.30
C ARG A 38 17.56 29.07 49.49
N PRO A 39 16.77 29.43 48.47
CA PRO A 39 16.24 28.42 47.55
C PRO A 39 17.43 27.71 46.85
N LEU A 40 17.52 26.40 47.03
CA LEU A 40 18.49 25.55 46.33
C LEU A 40 17.93 25.17 44.99
N VAL A 41 18.50 25.70 43.91
CA VAL A 41 18.18 25.28 42.56
C VAL A 41 19.18 24.17 42.15
N GLN A 42 18.71 22.94 42.14
CA GLN A 42 19.49 21.84 41.66
C GLN A 42 19.20 21.66 40.17
N THR A 43 20.17 21.96 39.34
CA THR A 43 20.05 21.73 37.88
C THR A 43 20.62 20.38 37.53
N VAL A 44 19.80 19.52 36.97
CA VAL A 44 20.23 18.24 36.40
C VAL A 44 20.38 18.43 34.91
N VAL A 45 21.60 18.29 34.40
CA VAL A 45 21.84 18.26 32.94
C VAL A 45 21.77 16.82 32.49
N ALA A 46 20.78 16.55 31.63
CA ALA A 46 20.63 15.26 30.96
C ALA A 46 20.77 15.44 29.46
N THR A 47 21.56 14.62 28.81
CA THR A 47 21.61 14.51 27.35
C THR A 47 20.64 13.42 26.94
N GLY A 48 19.74 13.76 26.00
CA GLY A 48 18.79 12.82 25.41
C GLY A 48 18.79 12.94 23.89
N ARG A 49 18.44 11.84 23.22
CA ARG A 49 18.23 11.82 21.78
C ARG A 49 16.73 11.74 21.52
N VAL A 50 16.19 12.69 20.74
CA VAL A 50 14.83 12.61 20.25
C VAL A 50 14.78 11.56 19.13
N VAL A 51 14.01 10.49 19.34
CA VAL A 51 13.77 9.47 18.32
C VAL A 51 12.30 9.46 17.93
N SER A 52 12.03 9.22 16.66
CA SER A 52 10.66 9.01 16.21
C SER A 52 10.12 7.72 16.80
N VAL A 53 8.87 7.76 17.29
CA VAL A 53 8.17 6.60 17.87
C VAL A 53 7.89 5.54 16.80
N SER A 54 7.67 5.97 15.55
CA SER A 54 7.43 5.08 14.41
C SER A 54 8.27 5.51 13.22
N ARG A 55 8.96 4.56 12.62
CA ARG A 55 9.72 4.74 11.38
C ARG A 55 9.33 3.62 10.43
N ALA A 56 8.75 3.99 9.30
CA ALA A 56 8.46 3.07 8.21
C ALA A 56 9.58 3.18 7.15
N GLN A 57 10.15 2.06 6.76
CA GLN A 57 11.05 1.98 5.62
C GLN A 57 10.22 1.54 4.41
N VAL A 58 10.25 2.31 3.34
CA VAL A 58 9.54 2.02 2.10
C VAL A 58 10.57 1.61 1.05
N GLY A 59 10.44 0.40 0.54
CA GLY A 59 11.28 -0.16 -0.51
C GLY A 59 10.47 -0.51 -1.76
N SER A 60 11.16 -1.02 -2.79
CA SER A 60 10.54 -1.58 -3.98
C SER A 60 10.09 -3.02 -3.72
N GLU A 61 8.96 -3.44 -4.28
CA GLU A 61 8.54 -4.85 -4.31
C GLU A 61 9.14 -5.63 -5.50
N ILE A 62 9.66 -4.91 -6.50
CA ILE A 62 10.21 -5.48 -7.72
C ILE A 62 11.56 -4.85 -8.05
N THR A 63 12.38 -5.57 -8.80
CA THR A 63 13.59 -5.00 -9.39
C THR A 63 13.24 -4.10 -10.55
N GLY A 64 13.82 -2.89 -10.57
CA GLY A 64 13.60 -1.94 -11.65
C GLY A 64 14.45 -0.68 -11.52
N VAL A 65 14.61 0.05 -12.59
CA VAL A 65 15.35 1.32 -12.60
C VAL A 65 14.41 2.44 -12.18
N LEU A 66 14.84 3.26 -11.23
CA LEU A 66 14.08 4.43 -10.76
C LEU A 66 13.99 5.48 -11.89
N LEU A 67 12.79 5.68 -12.42
CA LEU A 67 12.54 6.64 -13.50
C LEU A 67 12.31 8.04 -12.95
N GLU A 68 11.43 8.18 -11.98
CA GLU A 68 11.01 9.45 -11.41
C GLU A 68 10.87 9.34 -9.89
N ARG A 69 11.33 10.35 -9.19
CA ARG A 69 11.11 10.52 -7.77
C ARG A 69 10.25 11.77 -7.55
N ARG A 70 9.18 11.63 -6.77
CA ARG A 70 8.17 12.68 -6.55
C ARG A 70 8.28 13.38 -5.20
N VAL A 71 9.15 12.89 -4.30
CA VAL A 71 9.28 13.44 -2.95
C VAL A 71 10.72 13.83 -2.63
N ARG A 72 10.88 14.75 -1.69
CA ARG A 72 12.16 15.22 -1.12
C ARG A 72 12.16 14.96 0.39
N GLU A 73 13.36 15.02 0.97
CA GLU A 73 13.51 15.01 2.43
C GLU A 73 12.81 16.22 3.04
N GLY A 74 12.05 16.00 4.08
CA GLY A 74 11.20 16.99 4.72
C GLY A 74 9.78 17.09 4.20
N ASP A 75 9.45 16.47 3.06
CA ASP A 75 8.10 16.51 2.51
C ASP A 75 7.12 15.72 3.38
N HIS A 76 5.90 16.25 3.52
CA HIS A 76 4.79 15.56 4.16
C HIS A 76 4.05 14.72 3.13
N VAL A 77 3.82 13.46 3.45
CA VAL A 77 3.12 12.49 2.59
C VAL A 77 1.95 11.86 3.32
N GLN A 78 0.91 11.54 2.58
CA GLN A 78 -0.24 10.78 3.05
C GLN A 78 -0.12 9.31 2.63
N ALA A 79 -0.85 8.43 3.32
CA ALA A 79 -0.93 7.04 2.91
C ALA A 79 -1.51 6.92 1.50
N GLY A 80 -0.81 6.21 0.61
CA GLY A 80 -1.16 6.05 -0.81
C GLY A 80 -0.45 7.01 -1.76
N ASP A 81 0.20 8.08 -1.29
CA ASP A 81 0.95 8.99 -2.14
C ASP A 81 2.10 8.28 -2.87
N ILE A 82 2.30 8.63 -4.14
CA ILE A 82 3.36 8.05 -4.96
C ILE A 82 4.68 8.74 -4.60
N LEU A 83 5.61 8.00 -4.04
CA LEU A 83 6.94 8.46 -3.67
C LEU A 83 7.92 8.39 -4.83
N ALA A 84 7.84 7.29 -5.59
CA ALA A 84 8.74 7.03 -6.71
C ALA A 84 8.05 6.16 -7.77
N VAL A 85 8.57 6.22 -9.00
CA VAL A 85 8.08 5.47 -10.16
C VAL A 85 9.25 4.73 -10.78
N LEU A 86 9.11 3.41 -10.93
CA LEU A 86 10.08 2.58 -11.62
C LEU A 86 9.79 2.54 -13.13
N ARG A 87 10.80 2.29 -13.93
CA ARG A 87 10.64 2.03 -15.37
C ARG A 87 9.87 0.74 -15.57
N ALA A 88 8.84 0.80 -16.40
CA ALA A 88 7.84 -0.26 -16.52
C ALA A 88 7.41 -0.52 -17.98
N ASP A 89 8.31 -0.33 -18.94
CA ASP A 89 7.99 -0.45 -20.37
C ASP A 89 7.44 -1.84 -20.69
N ASP A 90 8.09 -2.90 -20.18
CA ASP A 90 7.66 -4.29 -20.38
C ASP A 90 6.31 -4.59 -19.70
N LEU A 91 6.13 -4.11 -18.48
CA LEU A 91 4.87 -4.32 -17.73
C LEU A 91 3.70 -3.54 -18.37
N THR A 92 3.98 -2.36 -18.90
CA THR A 92 2.99 -1.58 -19.67
C THR A 92 2.63 -2.29 -20.98
N ALA A 93 3.60 -2.89 -21.66
CA ALA A 93 3.35 -3.71 -22.84
C ALA A 93 2.51 -4.95 -22.49
N GLY A 94 2.80 -5.63 -21.36
CA GLY A 94 2.00 -6.75 -20.87
C GLY A 94 0.55 -6.40 -20.59
N VAL A 95 0.28 -5.23 -19.98
CA VAL A 95 -1.09 -4.75 -19.79
C VAL A 95 -1.79 -4.52 -21.12
N ARG A 96 -1.13 -3.86 -22.10
CA ARG A 96 -1.69 -3.64 -23.43
C ARG A 96 -1.99 -4.94 -24.17
N GLU A 97 -1.12 -5.93 -24.05
CA GLU A 97 -1.34 -7.28 -24.62
C GLU A 97 -2.58 -7.93 -24.01
N ALA A 98 -2.73 -7.92 -22.69
CA ALA A 98 -3.89 -8.50 -22.02
C ALA A 98 -5.19 -7.74 -22.36
N GLU A 99 -5.15 -6.43 -22.49
CA GLU A 99 -6.28 -5.61 -22.95
C GLU A 99 -6.67 -5.92 -24.41
N ALA A 100 -5.67 -6.11 -25.29
CA ALA A 100 -5.90 -6.49 -26.67
C ALA A 100 -6.53 -7.89 -26.77
N ALA A 101 -6.10 -8.85 -25.94
CA ALA A 101 -6.69 -10.19 -25.88
C ALA A 101 -8.18 -10.14 -25.44
N LEU A 102 -8.50 -9.33 -24.44
CA LEU A 102 -9.89 -9.12 -24.01
C LEU A 102 -10.72 -8.47 -25.12
N ALA A 103 -10.17 -7.44 -25.76
CA ALA A 103 -10.85 -6.77 -26.86
C ALA A 103 -11.08 -7.72 -28.05
N GLN A 104 -10.13 -8.58 -28.39
CA GLN A 104 -10.25 -9.60 -29.43
C GLN A 104 -11.39 -10.58 -29.10
N LEU A 105 -11.43 -11.08 -27.85
CA LEU A 105 -12.51 -11.97 -27.41
C LEU A 105 -13.88 -11.32 -27.58
N GLN A 106 -14.04 -10.08 -27.12
CA GLN A 106 -15.31 -9.38 -27.09
C GLN A 106 -15.77 -8.86 -28.46
N LYS A 107 -14.83 -8.30 -29.24
CA LYS A 107 -15.16 -7.60 -30.52
C LYS A 107 -15.05 -8.49 -31.76
N SER A 108 -14.33 -9.61 -31.69
CA SER A 108 -14.11 -10.48 -32.85
C SER A 108 -14.63 -11.89 -32.60
N VAL A 109 -14.09 -12.61 -31.65
CA VAL A 109 -14.35 -14.04 -31.43
C VAL A 109 -15.83 -14.29 -31.08
N ARG A 110 -16.36 -13.56 -30.10
CA ARG A 110 -17.77 -13.70 -29.68
C ARG A 110 -18.77 -13.37 -30.78
N PRO A 111 -18.68 -12.25 -31.51
CA PRO A 111 -19.59 -11.95 -32.63
C PRO A 111 -19.51 -12.98 -33.77
N GLN A 112 -18.30 -13.50 -34.06
CA GLN A 112 -18.12 -14.54 -35.09
C GLN A 112 -18.82 -15.85 -34.68
N ALA A 113 -18.67 -16.27 -33.41
CA ALA A 113 -19.36 -17.46 -32.92
C ALA A 113 -20.89 -17.31 -32.97
N LEU A 114 -21.42 -16.13 -32.60
CA LEU A 114 -22.86 -15.84 -32.71
C LEU A 114 -23.34 -15.81 -34.16
N ALA A 115 -22.51 -15.35 -35.10
CA ALA A 115 -22.82 -15.40 -36.52
C ALA A 115 -22.87 -16.86 -37.04
N ALA A 116 -21.91 -17.70 -36.61
CA ALA A 116 -21.90 -19.12 -36.94
C ALA A 116 -23.15 -19.85 -36.40
N VAL A 117 -23.63 -19.51 -35.20
CA VAL A 117 -24.90 -20.03 -34.65
C VAL A 117 -26.07 -19.66 -35.60
N ARG A 118 -26.21 -18.36 -35.92
CA ARG A 118 -27.29 -17.91 -36.83
C ARG A 118 -27.26 -18.62 -38.18
N GLN A 119 -26.08 -18.81 -38.74
CA GLN A 119 -25.89 -19.52 -40.00
C GLN A 119 -26.32 -20.99 -39.89
N ALA A 120 -25.86 -21.70 -38.86
CA ALA A 120 -26.20 -23.11 -38.66
C ALA A 120 -27.68 -23.32 -38.33
N GLU A 121 -28.30 -22.39 -37.60
CA GLU A 121 -29.74 -22.38 -37.35
C GLU A 121 -30.59 -22.18 -38.60
N ALA A 122 -30.16 -21.27 -39.48
CA ALA A 122 -30.84 -21.06 -40.75
C ALA A 122 -30.73 -22.29 -41.67
N GLN A 123 -29.60 -23.01 -41.67
CA GLN A 123 -29.42 -24.27 -42.40
C GLN A 123 -30.29 -25.38 -41.83
N LEU A 124 -30.40 -25.48 -40.50
CA LEU A 124 -31.30 -26.45 -39.83
C LEU A 124 -32.74 -26.16 -40.17
N ASP A 125 -33.14 -24.89 -40.11
CA ASP A 125 -34.52 -24.49 -40.43
C ASP A 125 -34.89 -24.81 -41.92
N GLN A 126 -33.95 -24.61 -42.84
CA GLN A 126 -34.12 -25.00 -44.25
C GLN A 126 -34.23 -26.51 -44.39
N ALA A 127 -33.32 -27.30 -43.80
CA ALA A 127 -33.32 -28.74 -43.86
C ALA A 127 -34.56 -29.35 -43.23
N SER A 128 -35.01 -28.83 -42.08
CA SER A 128 -36.22 -29.29 -41.41
C SER A 128 -37.53 -29.05 -42.21
N ARG A 129 -37.63 -27.87 -42.85
CA ARG A 129 -38.76 -27.61 -43.77
C ARG A 129 -38.74 -28.56 -44.96
N GLU A 130 -37.60 -28.86 -45.54
CA GLU A 130 -37.50 -29.79 -46.65
C GLU A 130 -37.84 -31.22 -46.21
N ALA A 131 -37.33 -31.69 -45.09
CA ALA A 131 -37.67 -33.02 -44.52
C ALA A 131 -39.16 -33.13 -44.24
N GLN A 132 -39.77 -32.10 -43.66
CA GLN A 132 -41.20 -32.04 -43.40
C GLN A 132 -42.01 -32.12 -44.69
N ARG A 133 -41.65 -31.40 -45.73
CA ARG A 133 -42.30 -31.47 -47.05
C ARG A 133 -42.16 -32.83 -47.69
N ARG A 134 -40.96 -33.46 -47.62
CA ARG A 134 -40.73 -34.86 -48.12
C ARG A 134 -41.54 -35.89 -47.35
N ARG A 135 -41.69 -35.77 -46.04
CA ARG A 135 -42.56 -36.63 -45.23
C ARG A 135 -44.01 -36.59 -45.70
N GLN A 136 -44.57 -35.40 -46.00
CA GLN A 136 -45.91 -35.21 -46.49
C GLN A 136 -46.12 -35.81 -47.90
N LEU A 137 -45.14 -35.65 -48.80
CA LEU A 137 -45.16 -36.25 -50.12
C LEU A 137 -45.07 -37.76 -50.08
N PHE A 138 -44.23 -38.31 -49.22
CA PHE A 138 -44.10 -39.74 -49.01
C PHE A 138 -45.38 -40.39 -48.46
N GLN A 139 -46.07 -39.73 -47.49
CA GLN A 139 -47.34 -40.19 -47.00
C GLN A 139 -48.44 -40.24 -48.08
N ARG A 140 -48.29 -39.42 -49.12
CA ARG A 140 -49.18 -39.43 -50.29
C ARG A 140 -48.66 -40.35 -51.41
N GLN A 141 -47.60 -41.13 -51.17
CA GLN A 141 -46.96 -42.03 -52.14
C GLN A 141 -46.42 -41.34 -53.39
N LEU A 142 -46.03 -40.06 -53.29
CA LEU A 142 -45.59 -39.24 -54.43
C LEU A 142 -44.04 -39.26 -54.61
N ILE A 143 -43.29 -39.81 -53.69
CA ILE A 143 -41.82 -39.90 -53.73
C ILE A 143 -41.33 -41.27 -53.23
N ALA A 144 -40.12 -41.61 -53.65
CA ALA A 144 -39.41 -42.81 -53.19
C ALA A 144 -38.93 -42.66 -51.74
N ARG A 145 -38.76 -43.76 -51.00
CA ARG A 145 -38.28 -43.81 -49.63
C ARG A 145 -36.89 -43.27 -49.49
N GLU A 146 -36.04 -43.56 -50.45
CA GLU A 146 -34.65 -43.04 -50.49
C GLU A 146 -34.61 -41.52 -50.46
N THR A 147 -35.50 -40.84 -51.18
CA THR A 147 -35.59 -39.35 -51.20
C THR A 147 -36.00 -38.79 -49.83
N LEU A 148 -36.84 -39.50 -49.07
CA LEU A 148 -37.17 -39.13 -47.73
C LEU A 148 -36.00 -39.32 -46.77
N GLU A 149 -35.35 -40.49 -46.82
CA GLU A 149 -34.18 -40.81 -45.99
C GLU A 149 -33.04 -39.82 -46.19
N GLN A 150 -32.77 -39.39 -47.42
CA GLN A 150 -31.80 -38.37 -47.75
C GLN A 150 -32.14 -37.00 -47.07
N ALA A 151 -33.40 -36.58 -47.09
CA ALA A 151 -33.83 -35.36 -46.47
C ALA A 151 -33.76 -35.40 -44.92
N GLU A 152 -34.10 -36.58 -44.34
CA GLU A 152 -33.96 -36.79 -42.89
C GLU A 152 -32.54 -36.84 -42.42
N GLN A 153 -31.65 -37.42 -43.21
CA GLN A 153 -30.20 -37.40 -42.95
C GLN A 153 -29.65 -35.98 -43.00
N ALA A 154 -30.05 -35.16 -44.00
CA ALA A 154 -29.66 -33.76 -44.12
C ALA A 154 -30.15 -32.94 -42.91
N GLU A 155 -31.39 -33.17 -42.45
CA GLU A 155 -31.94 -32.52 -41.22
C GLU A 155 -31.08 -32.89 -39.99
N THR A 156 -30.72 -34.16 -39.87
CA THR A 156 -29.90 -34.65 -38.73
C THR A 156 -28.53 -34.02 -38.70
N VAL A 157 -27.86 -33.93 -39.88
CA VAL A 157 -26.54 -33.26 -40.04
C VAL A 157 -26.66 -31.79 -39.67
N ALA A 158 -27.66 -31.09 -40.21
CA ALA A 158 -27.87 -29.66 -39.89
C ALA A 158 -28.17 -29.42 -38.38
N ARG A 159 -28.95 -30.34 -37.78
CA ARG A 159 -29.23 -30.27 -36.33
C ARG A 159 -27.96 -30.41 -35.48
N THR A 160 -27.12 -31.37 -35.79
CA THR A 160 -25.84 -31.55 -35.08
C THR A 160 -24.88 -30.39 -35.31
N ALA A 161 -24.85 -29.80 -36.50
CA ALA A 161 -24.07 -28.59 -36.77
C ALA A 161 -24.54 -27.39 -35.97
N ALA A 162 -25.84 -27.14 -35.89
CA ALA A 162 -26.45 -26.07 -35.07
C ALA A 162 -26.16 -26.27 -33.59
N GLN A 163 -26.26 -27.50 -33.09
CA GLN A 163 -25.93 -27.81 -31.70
C GLN A 163 -24.46 -27.55 -31.38
N ARG A 164 -23.53 -27.95 -32.25
CA ARG A 164 -22.09 -27.68 -32.10
C ARG A 164 -21.81 -26.16 -32.09
N ALA A 165 -22.42 -25.42 -32.99
CA ALA A 165 -22.28 -23.95 -33.05
C ALA A 165 -22.78 -23.28 -31.78
N ARG A 166 -23.93 -23.73 -31.23
CA ARG A 166 -24.47 -23.23 -29.96
C ARG A 166 -23.54 -23.51 -28.78
N LEU A 167 -23.01 -24.71 -28.67
CA LEU A 167 -22.07 -25.08 -27.60
C LEU A 167 -20.79 -24.24 -27.69
N ALA A 168 -20.24 -24.06 -28.91
CA ALA A 168 -19.08 -23.20 -29.13
C ALA A 168 -19.34 -21.72 -28.77
N ALA A 169 -20.55 -21.20 -29.05
CA ALA A 169 -20.93 -19.86 -28.66
C ALA A 169 -21.18 -19.72 -27.13
N GLN A 170 -21.71 -20.77 -26.49
CA GLN A 170 -21.94 -20.78 -25.04
C GLN A 170 -20.64 -20.69 -24.25
N SER A 171 -19.53 -21.28 -24.72
CA SER A 171 -18.22 -21.17 -24.07
C SER A 171 -17.66 -19.74 -24.10
N LEU A 172 -18.22 -18.86 -24.92
CA LEU A 172 -17.79 -17.45 -25.11
C LEU A 172 -18.75 -16.42 -24.47
N ILE A 173 -19.79 -16.85 -23.76
CA ILE A 173 -20.73 -15.95 -23.08
C ILE A 173 -20.02 -15.27 -21.90
N ALA A 174 -20.43 -14.03 -21.58
CA ALA A 174 -19.91 -13.29 -20.43
C ALA A 174 -20.04 -14.10 -19.12
N GLY A 175 -18.94 -14.12 -18.34
CA GLY A 175 -18.87 -14.89 -17.09
C GLY A 175 -18.45 -16.36 -17.24
N ASN A 176 -18.15 -16.82 -18.45
CA ASN A 176 -17.63 -18.16 -18.69
C ASN A 176 -16.13 -18.27 -18.34
N PRO A 177 -15.62 -19.51 -18.09
CA PRO A 177 -14.20 -19.74 -17.75
C PRO A 177 -13.19 -19.10 -18.68
N ASP A 178 -13.45 -19.05 -19.98
CA ASP A 178 -12.53 -18.46 -20.98
C ASP A 178 -12.42 -16.95 -20.82
N GLU A 179 -13.53 -16.25 -20.59
CA GLU A 179 -13.52 -14.81 -20.31
C GLU A 179 -12.88 -14.53 -18.94
N ALA A 180 -13.20 -15.34 -17.94
CA ALA A 180 -12.62 -15.21 -16.60
C ALA A 180 -11.09 -15.33 -16.66
N LEU A 181 -10.56 -16.29 -17.42
CA LEU A 181 -9.12 -16.47 -17.60
C LEU A 181 -8.45 -15.22 -18.21
N VAL A 182 -9.07 -14.61 -19.22
CA VAL A 182 -8.53 -13.39 -19.86
C VAL A 182 -8.61 -12.20 -18.89
N LEU A 183 -9.69 -12.08 -18.12
CA LEU A 183 -9.83 -11.04 -17.09
C LEU A 183 -8.79 -11.19 -15.97
N GLU A 184 -8.54 -12.42 -15.50
CA GLU A 184 -7.51 -12.71 -14.50
C GLU A 184 -6.11 -12.39 -15.02
N ARG A 185 -5.83 -12.70 -16.29
CA ARG A 185 -4.56 -12.30 -16.91
C ARG A 185 -4.40 -10.79 -16.94
N LEU A 186 -5.46 -10.05 -17.29
CA LEU A 186 -5.45 -8.58 -17.26
C LEU A 186 -5.27 -8.04 -15.84
N ALA A 187 -5.97 -8.61 -14.85
CA ALA A 187 -5.83 -8.24 -13.45
C ALA A 187 -4.40 -8.45 -12.94
N SER A 188 -3.81 -9.60 -13.26
CA SER A 188 -2.42 -9.92 -12.91
C SER A 188 -1.42 -8.95 -13.55
N ALA A 189 -1.58 -8.64 -14.85
CA ALA A 189 -0.72 -7.67 -15.54
C ALA A 189 -0.83 -6.27 -14.93
N ARG A 190 -2.04 -5.82 -14.58
CA ARG A 190 -2.27 -4.54 -13.89
C ARG A 190 -1.69 -4.52 -12.48
N ALA A 191 -1.80 -5.61 -11.73
CA ALA A 191 -1.21 -5.72 -10.41
C ALA A 191 0.33 -5.67 -10.48
N ALA A 192 0.95 -6.33 -11.48
CA ALA A 192 2.39 -6.24 -11.72
C ALA A 192 2.82 -4.79 -12.06
N LEU A 193 2.07 -4.09 -12.92
CA LEU A 193 2.32 -2.68 -13.24
C LEU A 193 2.14 -1.78 -12.01
N ALA A 194 1.15 -2.05 -11.16
CA ALA A 194 0.91 -1.26 -9.96
C ALA A 194 2.11 -1.28 -8.99
N LYS A 195 2.89 -2.37 -8.95
CA LYS A 195 4.10 -2.49 -8.13
C LYS A 195 5.25 -1.57 -8.55
N THR A 196 5.18 -0.99 -9.75
CA THR A 196 6.15 0.01 -10.21
C THR A 196 5.96 1.38 -9.56
N PHE A 197 4.80 1.63 -8.96
CA PHE A 197 4.50 2.84 -8.21
C PHE A 197 4.78 2.60 -6.72
N ILE A 198 5.91 3.06 -6.24
CA ILE A 198 6.26 2.98 -4.82
C ILE A 198 5.42 4.01 -4.06
N ARG A 199 4.58 3.53 -3.13
CA ARG A 199 3.61 4.38 -2.40
C ARG A 199 3.92 4.42 -0.91
N ALA A 200 3.58 5.54 -0.28
CA ALA A 200 3.61 5.66 1.17
C ALA A 200 2.57 4.73 1.80
N GLN A 201 2.99 3.90 2.74
CA GLN A 201 2.09 2.99 3.48
C GLN A 201 1.39 3.70 4.63
N VAL A 202 2.02 4.74 5.18
CA VAL A 202 1.52 5.54 6.31
C VAL A 202 1.72 7.02 6.02
N ALA A 203 0.91 7.86 6.65
CA ALA A 203 1.12 9.31 6.63
C ALA A 203 2.31 9.68 7.50
N GLY A 204 3.13 10.64 7.05
CA GLY A 204 4.31 11.06 7.78
C GLY A 204 5.17 12.06 7.03
N THR A 205 6.39 12.26 7.54
CA THR A 205 7.39 13.12 6.92
C THR A 205 8.56 12.26 6.43
N VAL A 206 9.01 12.50 5.21
CA VAL A 206 10.17 11.83 4.63
C VAL A 206 11.43 12.28 5.37
N LEU A 207 12.09 11.36 6.09
CA LEU A 207 13.27 11.66 6.88
C LEU A 207 14.57 11.60 6.05
N THR A 208 14.74 10.48 5.37
CA THR A 208 15.96 10.20 4.58
C THR A 208 15.60 9.55 3.26
N ARG A 209 16.42 9.74 2.30
CA ARG A 209 16.30 9.27 0.94
C ARG A 209 17.58 8.53 0.54
N ASN A 210 17.45 7.26 0.24
CA ASN A 210 18.60 6.40 -0.12
C ASN A 210 18.64 6.05 -1.62
N ALA A 211 17.66 6.55 -2.42
CA ALA A 211 17.55 6.23 -3.83
C ALA A 211 17.59 7.49 -4.70
N GLU A 212 18.33 7.43 -5.79
CA GLU A 212 18.44 8.49 -6.79
C GLU A 212 17.89 8.05 -8.14
N GLN A 213 17.61 9.04 -9.00
CA GLN A 213 17.13 8.79 -10.35
C GLN A 213 18.16 7.97 -11.13
N CYS A 214 17.72 7.00 -11.89
CA CYS A 214 18.53 5.98 -12.59
C CYS A 214 19.15 4.89 -11.70
N ASP A 215 18.94 4.88 -10.40
CA ASP A 215 19.38 3.78 -9.55
C ASP A 215 18.59 2.50 -9.84
N LEU A 216 19.28 1.37 -9.72
CA LEU A 216 18.66 0.05 -9.77
C LEU A 216 18.09 -0.30 -8.39
N MET A 217 16.78 -0.27 -8.28
CA MET A 217 16.07 -0.70 -7.07
C MET A 217 15.94 -2.22 -7.05
N GLN A 218 16.13 -2.81 -5.87
CA GLN A 218 15.89 -4.23 -5.61
C GLN A 218 14.84 -4.39 -4.52
N PRO A 219 14.11 -5.52 -4.48
CA PRO A 219 13.21 -5.83 -3.39
C PRO A 219 13.96 -5.84 -2.06
N GLY A 220 13.44 -5.09 -1.06
CA GLY A 220 14.05 -4.95 0.26
C GLY A 220 13.04 -4.95 1.38
#